data_a0e7aec6df51d55cab64bc8486bd50f0
#
_entry.id   a0e7aec6df51d55cab64bc8486bd50f0
#
_cell.length_a   1.000
_cell.length_b   1.000
_cell.length_c   1.000
_cell.angle_alpha   90.00
_cell.angle_beta   90.00
_cell.angle_gamma   90.00
#
_symmetry.space_group_name_H-M   'P 1'
#
loop_
_entity.id
_entity.type
_entity.pdbx_description
1 polymer ?
#
loop_
_entity_poly.entity_id
_entity_poly.type
_entity_poly.pdbx_seq_one_letter_code
_entity_poly.pdbx_strand_id
1 'polypeptide(L)'
;MARWRQQKGKEGEVYAAEILKKKGWKIIASWYRTPFGEIDLVCEDQEEIVFVEVKTRTNTEFGYPEEAVTPAKVRHMQKSAHWILQKEQWMDRPWRMDVMAIIIKSPGHYEHHHIFSIDIHGQS
;
A
#
# COMPACT_ATOMS: atom_id res chain seq x y z
N MET A 1 18.19 6.05 14.42
CA MET A 1 17.51 7.01 13.63
C MET A 1 16.63 6.40 12.60
N ALA A 2 17.19 5.97 11.51
CA ALA A 2 16.39 5.31 10.50
C ALA A 2 15.66 4.09 11.03
N ARG A 3 16.26 3.45 12.04
CA ARG A 3 15.72 2.22 12.58
C ARG A 3 14.32 2.38 13.20
N TRP A 4 14.11 3.41 14.00
CA TRP A 4 12.81 3.56 14.65
C TRP A 4 11.74 4.01 13.66
N ARG A 5 12.13 4.76 12.62
CA ARG A 5 11.20 5.12 11.54
C ARG A 5 10.77 3.88 10.78
N GLN A 6 11.73 2.98 10.53
CA GLN A 6 11.42 1.74 9.85
C GLN A 6 10.49 0.88 10.69
N GLN A 7 10.68 0.89 12.01
CA GLN A 7 9.80 0.11 12.89
C GLN A 7 8.38 0.63 12.85
N LYS A 8 8.18 1.95 12.85
CA LYS A 8 6.85 2.52 12.75
C LYS A 8 6.18 2.20 11.43
N GLY A 9 6.95 2.28 10.34
CA GLY A 9 6.44 1.90 9.04
C GLY A 9 6.04 0.45 9.00
N LYS A 10 6.91 -0.41 9.53
CA LYS A 10 6.64 -1.85 9.58
C LYS A 10 5.40 -2.17 10.41
N GLU A 11 5.22 -1.46 11.51
CA GLU A 11 4.06 -1.66 12.37
C GLU A 11 2.77 -1.40 11.60
N GLY A 12 2.72 -0.28 10.88
CA GLY A 12 1.57 0.05 10.05
C GLY A 12 1.34 -0.98 8.97
N GLU A 13 2.40 -1.46 8.34
CA GLU A 13 2.28 -2.45 7.28
C GLU A 13 1.81 -3.79 7.81
N VAL A 14 2.28 -4.18 8.98
CA VAL A 14 1.80 -5.42 9.62
C VAL A 14 0.32 -5.31 9.92
N TYR A 15 -0.09 -4.17 10.47
CA TYR A 15 -1.49 -3.95 10.78
C TYR A 15 -2.34 -3.96 9.53
N ALA A 16 -1.88 -3.29 8.47
CA ALA A 16 -2.59 -3.27 7.18
C ALA A 16 -2.75 -4.69 6.64
N ALA A 17 -1.67 -5.49 6.68
CA ALA A 17 -1.72 -6.86 6.20
C ALA A 17 -2.73 -7.68 6.97
N GLU A 18 -2.81 -7.49 8.28
CA GLU A 18 -3.79 -8.23 9.09
C GLU A 18 -5.22 -7.86 8.72
N ILE A 19 -5.46 -6.57 8.47
CA ILE A 19 -6.78 -6.13 8.03
C ILE A 19 -7.17 -6.80 6.72
N LEU A 20 -6.24 -6.82 5.77
CA LEU A 20 -6.50 -7.38 4.46
C LEU A 20 -6.72 -8.89 4.53
N LYS A 21 -5.95 -9.58 5.36
CA LYS A 21 -6.14 -11.01 5.57
C LYS A 21 -7.53 -11.30 6.13
N LYS A 22 -8.01 -10.47 7.05
CA LYS A 22 -9.36 -10.65 7.60
C LYS A 22 -10.43 -10.42 6.55
N LYS A 23 -10.14 -9.64 5.53
CA LYS A 23 -11.05 -9.47 4.40
C LYS A 23 -11.01 -10.65 3.43
N GLY A 24 -10.14 -11.60 3.67
CA GLY A 24 -10.00 -12.76 2.79
C GLY A 24 -8.95 -12.64 1.72
N TRP A 25 -8.15 -11.58 1.75
CA TRP A 25 -7.10 -11.38 0.76
C TRP A 25 -5.90 -12.24 1.11
N LYS A 26 -5.17 -12.61 0.07
CA LYS A 26 -3.90 -13.30 0.22
C LYS A 26 -2.77 -12.30 0.10
N ILE A 27 -1.84 -12.30 1.05
CA ILE A 27 -0.66 -11.46 0.96
C ILE A 27 0.41 -12.26 0.25
N ILE A 28 0.75 -11.84 -0.96
CA ILE A 28 1.73 -12.56 -1.79
C ILE A 28 3.15 -12.17 -1.38
N ALA A 29 3.38 -10.87 -1.18
CA ALA A 29 4.70 -10.37 -0.83
C ALA A 29 4.60 -9.07 -0.07
N SER A 30 5.61 -8.79 0.74
CA SER A 30 5.77 -7.52 1.44
C SER A 30 7.08 -6.90 0.98
N TRP A 31 7.08 -5.57 0.85
CA TRP A 31 8.28 -4.81 0.50
C TRP A 31 8.93 -5.33 -0.78
N TYR A 32 8.10 -5.44 -1.82
CA TYR A 32 8.57 -5.96 -3.10
C TYR A 32 9.35 -4.85 -3.81
N ARG A 33 10.66 -5.06 -3.98
CA ARG A 33 11.55 -4.04 -4.53
C ARG A 33 11.58 -4.12 -6.04
N THR A 34 11.52 -2.94 -6.69
CA THR A 34 11.64 -2.82 -8.13
C THR A 34 12.65 -1.71 -8.44
N PRO A 35 13.10 -1.58 -9.69
CA PRO A 35 13.97 -0.47 -10.05
C PRO A 35 13.32 0.91 -9.89
N PHE A 36 12.00 0.97 -9.78
CA PHE A 36 11.28 2.24 -9.67
C PHE A 36 10.82 2.54 -8.24
N GLY A 37 11.11 1.66 -7.31
CA GLY A 37 10.70 1.82 -5.94
C GLY A 37 10.18 0.52 -5.38
N GLU A 38 9.61 0.60 -4.19
CA GLU A 38 9.16 -0.58 -3.47
C GLU A 38 7.65 -0.53 -3.31
N ILE A 39 7.01 -1.67 -3.48
CA ILE A 39 5.57 -1.81 -3.20
C ILE A 39 5.45 -2.42 -1.81
N ASP A 40 4.68 -1.77 -0.95
CA ASP A 40 4.58 -2.20 0.44
C ASP A 40 3.96 -3.58 0.57
N LEU A 41 2.85 -3.82 -0.12
CA LEU A 41 2.20 -5.12 -0.11
C LEU A 41 1.72 -5.46 -1.51
N VAL A 42 1.95 -6.71 -1.90
CA VAL A 42 1.40 -7.26 -3.14
C VAL A 42 0.42 -8.34 -2.72
N CYS A 43 -0.83 -8.16 -3.10
CA CYS A 43 -1.92 -8.99 -2.61
C CYS A 43 -2.73 -9.58 -3.74
N GLU A 44 -3.55 -10.54 -3.37
CA GLU A 44 -4.51 -11.14 -4.29
C GLU A 44 -5.87 -11.13 -3.63
N ASP A 45 -6.85 -10.52 -4.31
CA ASP A 45 -8.24 -10.50 -3.89
C ASP A 45 -9.02 -11.25 -4.96
N GLN A 46 -9.33 -12.50 -4.67
CA GLN A 46 -9.88 -13.42 -5.66
C GLN A 46 -8.87 -13.58 -6.79
N GLU A 47 -9.17 -13.14 -8.00
CA GLU A 47 -8.23 -13.27 -9.10
C GLU A 47 -7.46 -11.98 -9.39
N GLU A 48 -7.81 -10.92 -8.70
CA GLU A 48 -7.22 -9.60 -8.95
C GLU A 48 -5.95 -9.41 -8.14
N ILE A 49 -4.90 -8.93 -8.80
CA ILE A 49 -3.67 -8.55 -8.10
C ILE A 49 -3.86 -7.12 -7.61
N VAL A 50 -3.56 -6.90 -6.33
CA VAL A 50 -3.72 -5.58 -5.73
C VAL A 50 -2.38 -5.14 -5.15
N PHE A 51 -1.88 -4.01 -5.66
CA PHE A 51 -0.66 -3.40 -5.15
C PHE A 51 -1.08 -2.35 -4.13
N VAL A 52 -0.59 -2.49 -2.91
CA VAL A 52 -1.04 -1.64 -1.80
C VAL A 52 0.09 -0.79 -1.27
N GLU A 53 -0.16 0.50 -1.21
CA GLU A 53 0.73 1.45 -0.55
C GLU A 53 0.18 1.69 0.84
N VAL A 54 1.03 1.57 1.86
CA VAL A 54 0.62 1.78 3.25
C VAL A 54 1.19 3.10 3.72
N LYS A 55 0.31 4.00 4.15
CA LYS A 55 0.71 5.28 4.70
C LYS A 55 0.35 5.32 6.18
N THR A 56 1.33 5.60 7.03
CA THR A 56 1.14 5.59 8.47
C THR A 56 1.40 6.96 9.05
N ARG A 57 0.52 7.39 9.94
CA ARG A 57 0.68 8.64 10.69
C ARG A 57 0.34 8.36 12.15
N THR A 58 0.97 9.12 13.05
CA THR A 58 0.68 8.99 14.47
C THR A 58 -0.45 9.91 14.90
N ASN A 59 -0.83 10.86 14.04
CA ASN A 59 -1.97 11.74 14.29
C ASN A 59 -2.33 12.42 12.98
N THR A 60 -3.41 13.20 12.96
CA THR A 60 -3.87 13.89 11.77
C THR A 60 -3.59 15.39 11.82
N GLU A 61 -2.71 15.81 12.71
CA GLU A 61 -2.42 17.21 12.92
C GLU A 61 -1.92 17.89 11.64
N PHE A 62 -1.18 17.19 10.82
CA PHE A 62 -0.62 17.69 9.58
C PHE A 62 -1.31 17.11 8.35
N GLY A 63 -2.58 16.74 8.50
CA GLY A 63 -3.36 16.16 7.41
C GLY A 63 -3.50 14.67 7.55
N TYR A 64 -4.39 14.12 6.74
CA TYR A 64 -4.62 12.67 6.74
C TYR A 64 -3.55 11.97 5.91
N PRO A 65 -3.21 10.72 6.24
CA PRO A 65 -2.16 9.98 5.51
C PRO A 65 -2.41 9.91 4.01
N GLU A 66 -3.66 9.78 3.59
CA GLU A 66 -3.98 9.65 2.18
C GLU A 66 -3.63 10.92 1.39
N GLU A 67 -3.52 12.06 2.06
CA GLU A 67 -3.14 13.31 1.40
C GLU A 67 -1.68 13.31 0.97
N ALA A 68 -0.88 12.37 1.49
CA ALA A 68 0.51 12.25 1.09
C ALA A 68 0.67 11.48 -0.23
N VAL A 69 -0.40 10.93 -0.76
CA VAL A 69 -0.35 10.16 -2.01
C VAL A 69 -0.52 11.13 -3.18
N THR A 70 0.60 11.58 -3.72
CA THR A 70 0.62 12.58 -4.78
C THR A 70 0.59 11.92 -6.16
N PRO A 71 0.27 12.67 -7.21
CA PRO A 71 0.34 12.11 -8.57
C PRO A 71 1.70 11.52 -8.90
N ALA A 72 2.78 12.14 -8.40
CA ALA A 72 4.12 11.61 -8.65
C ALA A 72 4.28 10.23 -8.01
N LYS A 73 3.80 10.07 -6.77
CA LYS A 73 3.87 8.77 -6.10
C LYS A 73 3.02 7.72 -6.80
N VAL A 74 1.85 8.12 -7.29
CA VAL A 74 1.00 7.20 -8.05
C VAL A 74 1.71 6.72 -9.30
N ARG A 75 2.38 7.63 -10.01
CA ARG A 75 3.15 7.26 -11.20
C ARG A 75 4.28 6.28 -10.88
N HIS A 76 5.01 6.54 -9.80
CA HIS A 76 6.08 5.63 -9.37
C HIS A 76 5.52 4.25 -9.02
N MET A 77 4.41 4.24 -8.32
CA MET A 77 3.75 3.02 -7.94
C MET A 77 3.28 2.24 -9.18
N GLN A 78 2.75 2.96 -10.16
CA GLN A 78 2.29 2.36 -11.40
C GLN A 78 3.46 1.70 -12.15
N LYS A 79 4.60 2.38 -12.22
CA LYS A 79 5.78 1.81 -12.87
C LYS A 79 6.25 0.56 -12.16
N SER A 80 6.27 0.59 -10.83
CA SER A 80 6.63 -0.58 -10.04
C SER A 80 5.66 -1.73 -10.27
N ALA A 81 4.35 -1.41 -10.30
CA ALA A 81 3.33 -2.42 -10.52
C ALA A 81 3.50 -3.09 -11.89
N HIS A 82 3.72 -2.30 -12.93
CA HIS A 82 3.94 -2.86 -14.26
C HIS A 82 5.17 -3.75 -14.31
N TRP A 83 6.23 -3.33 -13.64
CA TRP A 83 7.46 -4.12 -13.60
C TRP A 83 7.20 -5.48 -12.93
N ILE A 84 6.46 -5.48 -11.82
CA ILE A 84 6.13 -6.70 -11.11
C ILE A 84 5.23 -7.60 -11.95
N LEU A 85 4.22 -7.02 -12.59
CA LEU A 85 3.31 -7.80 -13.45
C LEU A 85 4.08 -8.53 -14.55
N GLN A 86 5.06 -7.86 -15.15
CA GLN A 86 5.87 -8.50 -16.18
C GLN A 86 6.76 -9.58 -15.59
N LYS A 87 7.42 -9.28 -14.49
CA LYS A 87 8.35 -10.22 -13.88
C LYS A 87 7.65 -11.49 -13.42
N GLU A 88 6.46 -11.34 -12.82
CA GLU A 88 5.71 -12.48 -12.30
C GLU A 88 4.85 -13.15 -13.36
N GLN A 89 4.84 -12.61 -14.57
CA GLN A 89 4.04 -13.14 -15.67
C GLN A 89 2.54 -13.06 -15.38
N TRP A 90 2.14 -11.91 -14.84
CA TRP A 90 0.75 -11.64 -14.48
C TRP A 90 0.09 -10.63 -15.41
N MET A 91 0.66 -10.37 -16.57
CA MET A 91 0.19 -9.28 -17.43
C MET A 91 -1.25 -9.42 -17.92
N ASP A 92 -1.75 -10.64 -17.96
CA ASP A 92 -3.13 -10.87 -18.40
C ASP A 92 -4.11 -11.01 -17.23
N ARG A 93 -3.66 -10.74 -16.01
CA ARG A 93 -4.54 -10.79 -14.84
C ARG A 93 -5.10 -9.41 -14.55
N PRO A 94 -6.31 -9.32 -14.03
CA PRO A 94 -6.81 -8.02 -13.57
C PRO A 94 -5.96 -7.54 -12.39
N TRP A 95 -5.76 -6.23 -12.32
CA TRP A 95 -4.97 -5.66 -11.25
C TRP A 95 -5.41 -4.23 -10.95
N ARG A 96 -5.11 -3.78 -9.76
CA ARG A 96 -5.36 -2.40 -9.36
C ARG A 96 -4.36 -1.98 -8.29
N MET A 97 -4.35 -0.69 -7.99
CA MET A 97 -3.52 -0.12 -6.93
C MET A 97 -4.43 0.48 -5.87
N ASP A 98 -4.15 0.18 -4.62
CA ASP A 98 -4.91 0.68 -3.48
C ASP A 98 -3.97 1.38 -2.50
N VAL A 99 -4.54 2.21 -1.64
CA VAL A 99 -3.82 2.82 -0.52
C VAL A 99 -4.50 2.41 0.78
N MET A 100 -3.70 2.00 1.73
CA MET A 100 -4.17 1.73 3.09
C MET A 100 -3.57 2.78 4.00
N ALA A 101 -4.40 3.69 4.48
CA ALA A 101 -3.97 4.74 5.38
C ALA A 101 -4.19 4.29 6.81
N ILE A 102 -3.11 4.27 7.61
CA ILE A 102 -3.15 3.82 8.99
C ILE A 102 -2.87 5.01 9.90
N ILE A 103 -3.75 5.23 10.86
CA ILE A 103 -3.56 6.28 11.86
C ILE A 103 -3.39 5.62 13.22
N ILE A 104 -2.24 5.79 13.82
CA ILE A 104 -1.94 5.24 15.15
C ILE A 104 -2.35 6.29 16.17
N LYS A 105 -3.45 6.04 16.87
CA LYS A 105 -3.97 6.98 17.87
C LYS A 105 -3.18 6.90 19.17
N SER A 106 -2.86 5.69 19.59
CA SER A 106 -2.09 5.42 20.78
C SER A 106 -1.62 3.97 20.66
N PRO A 107 -0.71 3.51 21.51
CA PRO A 107 -0.23 2.12 21.43
C PRO A 107 -1.42 1.16 21.43
N GLY A 108 -1.50 0.36 20.36
CA GLY A 108 -2.57 -0.61 20.20
C GLY A 108 -3.89 -0.07 19.68
N HIS A 109 -3.98 1.24 19.46
CA HIS A 109 -5.20 1.85 18.94
C HIS A 109 -4.97 2.39 17.54
N TYR A 110 -5.52 1.71 16.54
CA TYR A 110 -5.33 2.06 15.13
C TYR A 110 -6.66 2.35 14.48
N GLU A 111 -6.63 3.29 13.54
CA GLU A 111 -7.72 3.51 12.60
C GLU A 111 -7.18 3.31 11.21
N HIS A 112 -8.02 2.95 10.28
CA HIS A 112 -7.57 2.77 8.92
C HIS A 112 -8.63 3.25 7.92
N HIS A 113 -8.13 3.67 6.76
CA HIS A 113 -8.95 3.99 5.61
C HIS A 113 -8.38 3.23 4.42
N HIS A 114 -9.21 2.47 3.77
CA HIS A 114 -8.82 1.73 2.59
C HIS A 114 -9.34 2.47 1.37
N ILE A 115 -8.42 2.96 0.54
CA ILE A 115 -8.77 3.69 -0.67
C ILE A 115 -8.53 2.77 -1.84
N PHE A 116 -9.62 2.42 -2.53
CA PHE A 116 -9.58 1.44 -3.61
C PHE A 116 -9.29 2.11 -4.95
N SER A 117 -8.56 1.41 -5.79
CA SER A 117 -8.41 1.75 -7.21
C SER A 117 -7.94 3.18 -7.45
N ILE A 118 -6.79 3.52 -6.87
CA ILE A 118 -6.17 4.81 -7.18
C ILE A 118 -5.57 4.74 -8.57
N ASP A 119 -5.53 5.85 -9.27
CA ASP A 119 -4.89 5.90 -10.56
C ASP A 119 -4.21 7.23 -10.78
N ILE A 120 -3.43 7.28 -11.85
CA ILE A 120 -2.60 8.43 -12.16
C ILE A 120 -3.44 9.65 -12.50
N HIS A 121 -4.64 9.46 -12.96
CA HIS A 121 -5.48 10.57 -13.37
C HIS A 121 -6.20 11.19 -12.20
N GLY A 122 -6.32 10.47 -11.11
CA GLY A 122 -6.84 11.03 -9.86
C GLY A 122 -8.23 11.57 -9.94
N GLN A 123 -8.75 11.66 -11.10
CA GLN A 123 -10.05 12.24 -11.30
C GLN A 123 -11.05 11.19 -11.62
N SER A 124 -10.67 10.07 -11.56
CA SER A 124 -11.64 9.04 -11.85
C SER A 124 -12.86 9.17 -10.99
#